data_e1077a6c3eb13434ff71da60644a4c65
#
_entry.id   e1077a6c3eb13434ff71da60644a4c65
#
_cell.length_a   1.000
_cell.length_b   1.000
_cell.length_c   1.000
_cell.angle_alpha   90.00
_cell.angle_beta   90.00
_cell.angle_gamma   90.00
#
_symmetry.space_group_name_H-M   'P 1'
#
loop_
_entity.id
_entity.type
_entity.pdbx_description
1 polymer ?
#
loop_
_entity_poly.entity_id
_entity_poly.type
_entity_poly.pdbx_seq_one_letter_code
_entity_poly.pdbx_strand_id
1 'polypeptide(L)'
;MNRTSGLRWAALLVAALCCGVAHGEAFSYTDKLGRTVQLDVPVKRAVIYQLHEFLPALKAWDKIVGIGRFAYQNSLMLATKPDIASTVPSGGTGTDINIEELLKVKPDVVITWAVRPENIRFMEQKGLKVIAVYPDSIREMYDVLAMLGKLFGREKEAAETKRRMDAVFDIVRAHTARIPVGRRAKVLWTYSRQNSVAADDSLSNDVFRMIGAGNAAGDVKQRTVDVSMETILNWNPETVFVWGSATYAAEDILNSVQWRGVQAVRNRRVFKAPVWSTWSPCLAPIVLWIAARTYPELYRDVDVHAVSDRFFRDVYGIPMVSPGVNDF
;
A
#
# COMPACT_ATOMS: atom_id res chain seq x y z
N MET A 1 -82.69 -18.14 -38.04
CA MET A 1 -82.66 -17.75 -36.62
C MET A 1 -81.67 -18.66 -35.93
N ASN A 2 -80.39 -18.26 -35.83
CA ASN A 2 -79.39 -18.94 -35.04
C ASN A 2 -78.49 -17.90 -34.42
N ARG A 3 -78.56 -17.82 -33.12
CA ARG A 3 -77.63 -17.02 -32.27
C ARG A 3 -76.37 -17.84 -31.92
N THR A 4 -75.25 -17.42 -32.35
CA THR A 4 -73.98 -17.95 -31.87
C THR A 4 -73.38 -16.99 -30.86
N SER A 5 -73.28 -17.47 -29.60
CA SER A 5 -72.66 -16.81 -28.49
C SER A 5 -71.13 -16.97 -28.61
N GLY A 6 -70.40 -15.88 -28.78
CA GLY A 6 -68.96 -15.85 -28.75
C GLY A 6 -68.38 -15.78 -27.31
N LEU A 7 -67.62 -16.76 -26.90
CA LEU A 7 -66.92 -16.86 -25.64
C LEU A 7 -65.58 -16.13 -25.78
N ARG A 8 -65.41 -14.99 -25.10
CA ARG A 8 -64.14 -14.26 -25.04
C ARG A 8 -63.27 -14.82 -23.91
N TRP A 9 -62.19 -15.51 -24.28
CA TRP A 9 -61.14 -15.90 -23.35
C TRP A 9 -60.25 -14.69 -23.06
N ALA A 10 -60.27 -14.22 -21.80
CA ALA A 10 -59.29 -13.24 -21.28
C ALA A 10 -58.04 -14.00 -20.82
N ALA A 11 -56.97 -13.86 -21.56
CA ALA A 11 -55.66 -14.38 -21.15
C ALA A 11 -55.04 -13.42 -20.11
N LEU A 12 -55.01 -13.84 -18.85
CA LEU A 12 -54.26 -13.18 -17.79
C LEU A 12 -52.77 -13.48 -17.97
N LEU A 13 -52.00 -12.51 -18.42
CA LEU A 13 -50.53 -12.53 -18.41
C LEU A 13 -50.07 -12.24 -16.97
N VAL A 14 -49.67 -13.31 -16.24
CA VAL A 14 -48.94 -13.17 -14.98
C VAL A 14 -47.48 -12.88 -15.32
N ALA A 15 -47.10 -11.61 -15.25
CA ALA A 15 -45.71 -11.20 -15.29
C ALA A 15 -45.02 -11.62 -13.95
N ALA A 16 -44.35 -12.76 -13.96
CA ALA A 16 -43.46 -13.13 -12.87
C ALA A 16 -42.28 -12.16 -12.83
N LEU A 17 -42.32 -11.19 -11.91
CA LEU A 17 -41.16 -10.41 -11.53
C LEU A 17 -40.14 -11.39 -10.86
N CYS A 18 -39.22 -11.91 -11.64
CA CYS A 18 -38.00 -12.52 -11.09
C CYS A 18 -37.17 -11.40 -10.46
N CYS A 19 -37.42 -11.12 -9.19
CA CYS A 19 -36.41 -10.45 -8.36
C CYS A 19 -35.19 -11.38 -8.29
N GLY A 20 -34.29 -11.24 -9.24
CA GLY A 20 -32.97 -11.84 -9.17
C GLY A 20 -32.29 -11.33 -7.91
N VAL A 21 -32.26 -12.14 -6.87
CA VAL A 21 -31.36 -11.92 -5.74
C VAL A 21 -29.96 -11.98 -6.35
N ALA A 22 -29.30 -10.82 -6.45
CA ALA A 22 -27.90 -10.76 -6.86
C ALA A 22 -27.10 -11.56 -5.84
N HIS A 23 -26.87 -12.84 -6.14
CA HIS A 23 -25.94 -13.67 -5.39
C HIS A 23 -24.56 -13.06 -5.65
N GLY A 24 -23.84 -12.75 -4.58
CA GLY A 24 -22.43 -12.35 -4.68
C GLY A 24 -21.65 -13.43 -5.44
N GLU A 25 -20.67 -13.02 -6.21
CA GLU A 25 -19.77 -13.97 -6.87
C GLU A 25 -18.85 -14.58 -5.81
N ALA A 26 -18.72 -15.91 -5.80
CA ALA A 26 -17.81 -16.61 -4.90
C ALA A 26 -16.36 -16.23 -5.22
N PHE A 27 -15.65 -15.71 -4.24
CA PHE A 27 -14.26 -15.27 -4.34
C PHE A 27 -13.40 -16.08 -3.36
N SER A 28 -12.29 -16.60 -3.85
CA SER A 28 -11.31 -17.35 -3.07
C SER A 28 -9.95 -16.66 -3.16
N TYR A 29 -9.34 -16.36 -2.02
CA TYR A 29 -8.03 -15.72 -1.95
C TYR A 29 -7.10 -16.49 -1.01
N THR A 30 -5.91 -16.86 -1.52
CA THR A 30 -4.84 -17.42 -0.70
C THR A 30 -3.97 -16.27 -0.20
N ASP A 31 -3.97 -16.07 1.10
CA ASP A 31 -3.30 -14.94 1.73
C ASP A 31 -1.80 -15.17 2.02
N LYS A 32 -1.14 -14.15 2.59
CA LYS A 32 0.31 -14.19 2.86
C LYS A 32 0.73 -15.30 3.84
N LEU A 33 -0.20 -15.86 4.63
CA LEU A 33 0.04 -16.98 5.55
C LEU A 33 -0.30 -18.33 4.90
N GLY A 34 -0.61 -18.37 3.61
CA GLY A 34 -0.98 -19.58 2.88
C GLY A 34 -2.39 -20.10 3.18
N ARG A 35 -3.26 -19.31 3.81
CA ARG A 35 -4.63 -19.67 4.14
C ARG A 35 -5.57 -19.24 3.01
N THR A 36 -6.54 -20.08 2.70
CA THR A 36 -7.57 -19.76 1.70
C THR A 36 -8.80 -19.19 2.38
N VAL A 37 -9.13 -17.94 2.08
CA VAL A 37 -10.32 -17.24 2.57
C VAL A 37 -11.38 -17.21 1.47
N GLN A 38 -12.60 -17.65 1.79
CA GLN A 38 -13.72 -17.64 0.85
C GLN A 38 -14.74 -16.57 1.27
N LEU A 39 -15.17 -15.76 0.30
CA LEU A 39 -16.06 -14.61 0.48
C LEU A 39 -17.02 -14.52 -0.70
N ASP A 40 -18.18 -13.93 -0.45
CA ASP A 40 -19.05 -13.44 -1.53
C ASP A 40 -18.67 -12.00 -1.84
N VAL A 41 -18.41 -11.69 -3.10
CA VAL A 41 -18.00 -10.34 -3.53
C VAL A 41 -19.07 -9.72 -4.44
N PRO A 42 -19.19 -8.37 -4.47
CA PRO A 42 -18.44 -7.43 -3.64
C PRO A 42 -18.89 -7.47 -2.17
N VAL A 43 -17.94 -7.36 -1.24
CA VAL A 43 -18.26 -7.24 0.19
C VAL A 43 -18.98 -5.94 0.48
N LYS A 44 -19.80 -5.93 1.52
CA LYS A 44 -20.57 -4.74 1.94
C LYS A 44 -19.96 -4.05 3.15
N ARG A 45 -19.26 -4.82 4.00
CA ARG A 45 -18.78 -4.37 5.30
C ARG A 45 -17.34 -4.87 5.55
N ALA A 46 -16.37 -4.04 5.28
CA ALA A 46 -14.97 -4.36 5.50
C ALA A 46 -14.36 -3.55 6.64
N VAL A 47 -13.48 -4.18 7.40
CA VAL A 47 -12.55 -3.51 8.31
C VAL A 47 -11.16 -3.61 7.72
N ILE A 48 -10.45 -2.49 7.63
CA ILE A 48 -9.09 -2.42 7.11
C ILE A 48 -8.16 -1.78 8.13
N TYR A 49 -7.24 -2.57 8.69
CA TYR A 49 -6.27 -2.06 9.66
C TYR A 49 -5.09 -1.40 9.00
N GLN A 50 -4.70 -1.89 7.82
CA GLN A 50 -3.58 -1.42 7.03
C GLN A 50 -4.04 -1.22 5.58
N LEU A 51 -3.19 -0.65 4.73
CA LEU A 51 -3.50 -0.41 3.31
C LEU A 51 -4.63 0.64 3.11
N HIS A 52 -4.92 1.47 4.11
CA HIS A 52 -6.02 2.42 4.03
C HIS A 52 -5.86 3.44 2.89
N GLU A 53 -4.64 3.73 2.45
CA GLU A 53 -4.39 4.63 1.30
C GLU A 53 -4.84 4.05 -0.07
N PHE A 54 -5.24 2.77 -0.14
CA PHE A 54 -5.92 2.23 -1.31
C PHE A 54 -7.39 2.67 -1.39
N LEU A 55 -8.02 3.00 -0.26
CA LEU A 55 -9.45 3.28 -0.21
C LEU A 55 -9.87 4.48 -1.09
N PRO A 56 -9.20 5.64 -1.03
CA PRO A 56 -9.55 6.74 -1.94
C PRO A 56 -9.22 6.43 -3.39
N ALA A 57 -8.14 5.70 -3.69
CA ALA A 57 -7.79 5.29 -5.05
C ALA A 57 -8.85 4.35 -5.65
N LEU A 58 -9.41 3.44 -4.85
CA LEU A 58 -10.46 2.51 -5.24
C LEU A 58 -11.88 3.09 -5.09
N LYS A 59 -12.03 4.31 -4.54
CA LYS A 59 -13.32 4.93 -4.20
C LYS A 59 -14.21 4.00 -3.36
N ALA A 60 -13.61 3.28 -2.41
CA ALA A 60 -14.24 2.17 -1.67
C ALA A 60 -14.73 2.55 -0.26
N TRP A 61 -14.87 3.83 0.05
CA TRP A 61 -15.32 4.30 1.37
C TRP A 61 -16.69 3.77 1.79
N ASP A 62 -17.58 3.52 0.82
CA ASP A 62 -18.91 2.96 1.04
C ASP A 62 -18.89 1.51 1.56
N LYS A 63 -17.76 0.84 1.52
CA LYS A 63 -17.56 -0.53 2.01
C LYS A 63 -16.96 -0.60 3.41
N ILE A 64 -16.46 0.51 3.94
CA ILE A 64 -15.64 0.52 5.15
C ILE A 64 -16.49 0.81 6.38
N VAL A 65 -16.50 -0.16 7.29
CA VAL A 65 -17.22 -0.06 8.57
C VAL A 65 -16.27 0.02 9.78
N GLY A 66 -14.98 -0.07 9.55
CA GLY A 66 -13.95 0.12 10.57
C GLY A 66 -12.57 0.27 9.94
N ILE A 67 -11.69 1.01 10.61
CA ILE A 67 -10.36 1.34 10.07
C ILE A 67 -9.30 1.32 11.18
N GLY A 68 -8.05 1.07 10.80
CA GLY A 68 -6.91 1.17 11.70
C GLY A 68 -6.67 2.61 12.17
N ARG A 69 -6.38 2.80 13.47
CA ARG A 69 -6.24 4.11 14.12
C ARG A 69 -5.22 5.05 13.43
N PHE A 70 -4.19 4.50 12.80
CA PHE A 70 -3.20 5.31 12.07
C PHE A 70 -3.79 6.09 10.89
N ALA A 71 -4.93 5.67 10.35
CA ALA A 71 -5.62 6.39 9.29
C ALA A 71 -6.09 7.80 9.73
N TYR A 72 -6.37 8.01 11.01
CA TYR A 72 -6.82 9.30 11.55
C TYR A 72 -5.74 10.39 11.58
N GLN A 73 -4.48 10.01 11.42
CA GLN A 73 -3.33 10.94 11.39
C GLN A 73 -2.66 10.96 10.01
N ASN A 74 -3.16 10.18 9.07
CA ASN A 74 -2.61 10.10 7.74
C ASN A 74 -3.11 11.27 6.88
N SER A 75 -2.20 12.08 6.35
CA SER A 75 -2.52 13.30 5.59
C SER A 75 -3.37 13.03 4.35
N LEU A 76 -3.15 11.92 3.65
CA LEU A 76 -3.96 11.52 2.49
C LEU A 76 -5.38 11.13 2.90
N MET A 77 -5.53 10.41 4.02
CA MET A 77 -6.85 10.06 4.55
C MET A 77 -7.64 11.30 4.94
N LEU A 78 -7.01 12.22 5.67
CA LEU A 78 -7.65 13.48 6.07
C LEU A 78 -8.00 14.39 4.89
N ALA A 79 -7.17 14.40 3.84
CA ALA A 79 -7.45 15.19 2.63
C ALA A 79 -8.61 14.60 1.80
N THR A 80 -8.77 13.27 1.77
CA THR A 80 -9.82 12.58 0.97
C THR A 80 -11.09 12.29 1.76
N LYS A 81 -11.01 12.21 3.09
CA LYS A 81 -12.13 11.99 4.00
C LYS A 81 -11.89 12.72 5.33
N PRO A 82 -12.14 14.06 5.37
CA PRO A 82 -11.89 14.89 6.56
C PRO A 82 -12.67 14.47 7.81
N ASP A 83 -13.83 13.85 7.62
CA ASP A 83 -14.73 13.37 8.69
C ASP A 83 -14.43 11.92 9.14
N ILE A 84 -13.29 11.35 8.74
CA ILE A 84 -12.97 9.93 8.96
C ILE A 84 -13.05 9.51 10.44
N ALA A 85 -12.59 10.35 11.36
CA ALA A 85 -12.57 10.03 12.79
C ALA A 85 -13.97 10.01 13.43
N SER A 86 -14.94 10.72 12.86
CA SER A 86 -16.32 10.77 13.33
C SER A 86 -17.25 9.78 12.63
N THR A 87 -16.89 9.32 11.42
CA THR A 87 -17.76 8.50 10.57
C THR A 87 -17.33 7.03 10.45
N VAL A 88 -16.07 6.73 10.71
CA VAL A 88 -15.53 5.36 10.62
C VAL A 88 -14.85 4.99 11.94
N PRO A 89 -15.42 4.07 12.74
CA PRO A 89 -14.84 3.68 14.01
C PRO A 89 -13.51 2.94 13.85
N SER A 90 -12.66 3.01 14.89
CA SER A 90 -11.42 2.24 14.93
C SER A 90 -11.50 1.11 15.94
N GLY A 91 -11.29 -0.11 15.48
CA GLY A 91 -11.07 -1.29 16.34
C GLY A 91 -9.62 -1.44 16.84
N GLY A 92 -8.83 -0.37 16.85
CA GLY A 92 -7.42 -0.38 17.27
C GLY A 92 -6.43 -0.32 16.11
N THR A 93 -5.34 -1.07 16.22
CA THR A 93 -4.33 -1.25 15.15
C THR A 93 -4.29 -2.72 14.72
N GLY A 94 -3.62 -3.04 13.62
CA GLY A 94 -3.48 -4.45 13.21
C GLY A 94 -2.69 -5.33 14.20
N THR A 95 -2.01 -4.74 15.18
CA THR A 95 -1.24 -5.44 16.22
C THR A 95 -1.90 -5.36 17.61
N ASP A 96 -2.75 -4.38 17.83
CA ASP A 96 -3.52 -4.16 19.07
C ASP A 96 -4.98 -4.01 18.67
N ILE A 97 -5.75 -5.10 18.76
CA ILE A 97 -7.10 -5.23 18.23
C ILE A 97 -8.11 -5.20 19.39
N ASN A 98 -9.03 -4.25 19.34
CA ASN A 98 -10.22 -4.27 20.18
C ASN A 98 -11.29 -5.17 19.53
N ILE A 99 -11.34 -6.42 19.96
CA ILE A 99 -12.23 -7.44 19.38
C ILE A 99 -13.71 -7.10 19.59
N GLU A 100 -14.06 -6.46 20.69
CA GLU A 100 -15.46 -6.09 20.99
C GLU A 100 -15.96 -5.03 19.99
N GLU A 101 -15.16 -3.99 19.76
CA GLU A 101 -15.50 -2.97 18.76
C GLU A 101 -15.53 -3.55 17.35
N LEU A 102 -14.63 -4.48 17.05
CA LEU A 102 -14.61 -5.17 15.77
C LEU A 102 -15.87 -6.00 15.52
N LEU A 103 -16.34 -6.73 16.56
CA LEU A 103 -17.57 -7.55 16.47
C LEU A 103 -18.84 -6.69 16.38
N LYS A 104 -18.89 -5.52 17.03
CA LYS A 104 -20.02 -4.59 16.94
C LYS A 104 -20.30 -4.13 15.50
N VAL A 105 -19.26 -3.90 14.72
CA VAL A 105 -19.42 -3.46 13.32
C VAL A 105 -19.74 -4.59 12.35
N LYS A 106 -19.82 -5.84 12.80
CA LYS A 106 -20.23 -7.02 12.01
C LYS A 106 -19.62 -7.04 10.60
N PRO A 107 -18.28 -7.11 10.46
CA PRO A 107 -17.64 -7.07 9.15
C PRO A 107 -17.83 -8.38 8.39
N ASP A 108 -17.95 -8.32 7.07
CA ASP A 108 -17.88 -9.47 6.16
C ASP A 108 -16.44 -9.99 6.06
N VAL A 109 -15.47 -9.06 6.21
CA VAL A 109 -14.03 -9.35 6.14
C VAL A 109 -13.21 -8.33 6.93
N VAL A 110 -12.11 -8.82 7.51
CA VAL A 110 -11.06 -8.00 8.13
C VAL A 110 -9.78 -8.14 7.32
N ILE A 111 -9.16 -7.02 6.96
CA ILE A 111 -7.87 -6.98 6.24
C ILE A 111 -6.81 -6.45 7.21
N THR A 112 -5.73 -7.22 7.41
CA THR A 112 -4.68 -6.87 8.37
C THR A 112 -3.30 -7.37 7.91
N TRP A 113 -2.23 -6.92 8.61
CA TRP A 113 -0.88 -7.45 8.36
C TRP A 113 -0.71 -8.89 8.80
N ALA A 114 0.07 -9.66 8.04
CA ALA A 114 0.46 -11.04 8.34
C ALA A 114 1.57 -11.15 9.40
N VAL A 115 1.69 -10.17 10.32
CA VAL A 115 2.79 -10.10 11.30
C VAL A 115 2.45 -10.63 12.68
N ARG A 116 1.15 -10.86 12.96
CA ARG A 116 0.64 -11.39 14.23
C ARG A 116 -0.34 -12.54 13.97
N PRO A 117 0.16 -13.72 13.58
CA PRO A 117 -0.71 -14.87 13.28
C PRO A 117 -1.62 -15.25 14.45
N GLU A 118 -1.20 -15.02 15.69
CA GLU A 118 -2.00 -15.25 16.90
C GLU A 118 -3.26 -14.35 16.95
N ASN A 119 -3.16 -13.08 16.60
CA ASN A 119 -4.30 -12.17 16.53
C ASN A 119 -5.29 -12.61 15.44
N ILE A 120 -4.74 -13.07 14.31
CA ILE A 120 -5.54 -13.54 13.18
C ILE A 120 -6.34 -14.78 13.59
N ARG A 121 -5.69 -15.78 14.19
CA ARG A 121 -6.37 -16.97 14.72
C ARG A 121 -7.43 -16.62 15.76
N PHE A 122 -7.16 -15.65 16.62
CA PHE A 122 -8.13 -15.19 17.60
C PHE A 122 -9.38 -14.56 16.97
N MET A 123 -9.20 -13.72 15.93
CA MET A 123 -10.35 -13.19 15.18
C MET A 123 -11.16 -14.28 14.48
N GLU A 124 -10.51 -15.28 13.89
CA GLU A 124 -11.17 -16.41 13.26
C GLU A 124 -11.96 -17.27 14.24
N GLN A 125 -11.43 -17.50 15.45
CA GLN A 125 -12.14 -18.18 16.54
C GLN A 125 -13.43 -17.43 16.97
N LYS A 126 -13.50 -16.14 16.70
CA LYS A 126 -14.71 -15.31 16.91
C LYS A 126 -15.63 -15.27 15.69
N GLY A 127 -15.36 -16.09 14.67
CA GLY A 127 -16.18 -16.21 13.46
C GLY A 127 -15.90 -15.14 12.40
N LEU A 128 -14.84 -14.36 12.53
CA LEU A 128 -14.48 -13.35 11.54
C LEU A 128 -13.67 -13.96 10.39
N LYS A 129 -13.95 -13.54 9.16
CA LYS A 129 -13.13 -13.87 8.00
C LYS A 129 -11.99 -12.85 7.92
N VAL A 130 -10.74 -13.31 7.86
CA VAL A 130 -9.56 -12.45 7.93
C VAL A 130 -8.64 -12.73 6.74
N ILE A 131 -8.31 -11.69 5.98
CA ILE A 131 -7.29 -11.70 4.94
C ILE A 131 -6.02 -11.07 5.51
N ALA A 132 -4.95 -11.85 5.57
CA ALA A 132 -3.63 -11.43 6.01
C ALA A 132 -2.75 -11.05 4.81
N VAL A 133 -2.28 -9.82 4.77
CA VAL A 133 -1.45 -9.29 3.69
C VAL A 133 -0.11 -8.79 4.22
N TYR A 134 0.92 -8.87 3.42
CA TYR A 134 2.21 -8.19 3.62
C TYR A 134 3.01 -8.26 2.33
N PRO A 135 2.81 -7.32 1.39
CA PRO A 135 3.52 -7.36 0.13
C PRO A 135 5.00 -7.00 0.31
N ASP A 136 5.86 -7.91 -0.12
CA ASP A 136 7.32 -7.79 -0.07
C ASP A 136 7.93 -7.42 -1.43
N SER A 137 7.10 -7.23 -2.45
CA SER A 137 7.50 -6.82 -3.79
C SER A 137 6.45 -5.93 -4.46
N ILE A 138 6.86 -5.23 -5.51
CA ILE A 138 5.95 -4.43 -6.36
C ILE A 138 4.90 -5.32 -7.02
N ARG A 139 5.27 -6.55 -7.39
CA ARG A 139 4.33 -7.54 -7.92
C ARG A 139 3.25 -7.87 -6.89
N GLU A 140 3.64 -8.21 -5.66
CA GLU A 140 2.67 -8.50 -4.60
C GLU A 140 1.81 -7.28 -4.24
N MET A 141 2.33 -6.04 -4.39
CA MET A 141 1.54 -4.81 -4.27
C MET A 141 0.42 -4.76 -5.32
N TYR A 142 0.70 -5.16 -6.56
CA TYR A 142 -0.31 -5.24 -7.61
C TYR A 142 -1.30 -6.37 -7.37
N ASP A 143 -0.85 -7.51 -6.83
CA ASP A 143 -1.74 -8.63 -6.46
C ASP A 143 -2.71 -8.18 -5.35
N VAL A 144 -2.23 -7.42 -4.36
CA VAL A 144 -3.08 -6.81 -3.32
C VAL A 144 -4.05 -5.77 -3.89
N LEU A 145 -3.59 -4.91 -4.80
CA LEU A 145 -4.47 -3.93 -5.47
C LEU A 145 -5.60 -4.63 -6.25
N ALA A 146 -5.27 -5.67 -7.00
CA ALA A 146 -6.24 -6.46 -7.75
C ALA A 146 -7.23 -7.19 -6.81
N MET A 147 -6.73 -7.79 -5.73
CA MET A 147 -7.54 -8.41 -4.69
C MET A 147 -8.52 -7.42 -4.07
N LEU A 148 -8.06 -6.24 -3.67
CA LEU A 148 -8.92 -5.19 -3.11
C LEU A 148 -9.95 -4.70 -4.14
N GLY A 149 -9.55 -4.54 -5.40
CA GLY A 149 -10.46 -4.22 -6.51
C GLY A 149 -11.61 -5.21 -6.61
N LYS A 150 -11.31 -6.51 -6.65
CA LYS A 150 -12.30 -7.57 -6.70
C LYS A 150 -13.16 -7.61 -5.43
N LEU A 151 -12.52 -7.51 -4.27
CA LEU A 151 -13.19 -7.55 -2.96
C LEU A 151 -14.25 -6.46 -2.82
N PHE A 152 -13.97 -5.25 -3.32
CA PHE A 152 -14.86 -4.11 -3.21
C PHE A 152 -15.75 -3.87 -4.45
N GLY A 153 -15.61 -4.67 -5.52
CA GLY A 153 -16.27 -4.42 -6.80
C GLY A 153 -15.78 -3.12 -7.46
N ARG A 154 -14.46 -2.91 -7.44
CA ARG A 154 -13.76 -1.71 -7.94
C ARG A 154 -12.60 -2.10 -8.87
N GLU A 155 -12.80 -3.12 -9.70
CA GLU A 155 -11.76 -3.65 -10.61
C GLU A 155 -11.31 -2.61 -11.64
N LYS A 156 -12.22 -1.73 -12.07
CA LYS A 156 -11.90 -0.64 -12.99
C LYS A 156 -10.96 0.38 -12.35
N GLU A 157 -11.27 0.79 -11.12
CA GLU A 157 -10.46 1.72 -10.33
C GLU A 157 -9.09 1.10 -10.01
N ALA A 158 -9.04 -0.20 -9.70
CA ALA A 158 -7.79 -0.93 -9.48
C ALA A 158 -6.93 -0.97 -10.74
N ALA A 159 -7.50 -1.29 -11.90
CA ALA A 159 -6.79 -1.29 -13.19
C ALA A 159 -6.28 0.12 -13.55
N GLU A 160 -7.09 1.17 -13.34
CA GLU A 160 -6.67 2.54 -13.56
C GLU A 160 -5.53 2.95 -12.62
N THR A 161 -5.64 2.65 -11.32
CA THR A 161 -4.59 2.92 -10.35
C THR A 161 -3.28 2.24 -10.75
N LYS A 162 -3.34 0.95 -11.14
CA LYS A 162 -2.17 0.22 -11.64
C LYS A 162 -1.55 0.92 -12.83
N ARG A 163 -2.35 1.34 -13.81
CA ARG A 163 -1.88 2.03 -15.01
C ARG A 163 -1.17 3.35 -14.66
N ARG A 164 -1.67 4.10 -13.68
CA ARG A 164 -1.05 5.34 -13.20
C ARG A 164 0.28 5.07 -12.48
N MET A 165 0.33 4.02 -11.67
CA MET A 165 1.58 3.57 -11.05
C MET A 165 2.60 3.15 -12.13
N ASP A 166 2.19 2.35 -13.12
CA ASP A 166 3.05 1.90 -14.21
C ASP A 166 3.63 3.08 -14.99
N ALA A 167 2.85 4.12 -15.28
CA ALA A 167 3.32 5.32 -15.97
C ALA A 167 4.47 6.03 -15.22
N VAL A 168 4.43 6.09 -13.89
CA VAL A 168 5.53 6.62 -13.07
C VAL A 168 6.72 5.66 -13.07
N PHE A 169 6.49 4.36 -12.94
CA PHE A 169 7.55 3.36 -12.98
C PHE A 169 8.24 3.29 -14.36
N ASP A 170 7.53 3.59 -15.45
CA ASP A 170 8.13 3.65 -16.79
C ASP A 170 9.12 4.82 -16.92
N ILE A 171 8.85 5.97 -16.28
CA ILE A 171 9.85 7.04 -16.16
C ILE A 171 11.10 6.51 -15.46
N VAL A 172 10.93 5.79 -14.35
CA VAL A 172 12.06 5.22 -13.59
C VAL A 172 12.82 4.21 -14.44
N ARG A 173 12.15 3.27 -15.10
CA ARG A 173 12.78 2.24 -15.95
C ARG A 173 13.57 2.85 -17.10
N ALA A 174 13.02 3.87 -17.76
CA ALA A 174 13.68 4.57 -18.87
C ALA A 174 15.01 5.22 -18.44
N HIS A 175 15.08 5.76 -17.22
CA HIS A 175 16.31 6.36 -16.69
C HIS A 175 17.27 5.30 -16.15
N THR A 176 16.75 4.27 -15.47
CA THR A 176 17.53 3.14 -14.96
C THR A 176 18.27 2.38 -16.08
N ALA A 177 17.65 2.25 -17.26
CA ALA A 177 18.27 1.62 -18.42
C ALA A 177 19.56 2.32 -18.91
N ARG A 178 19.78 3.57 -18.50
CA ARG A 178 20.99 4.35 -18.83
C ARG A 178 22.15 4.12 -17.86
N ILE A 179 21.93 3.38 -16.75
CA ILE A 179 22.96 3.14 -15.72
C ILE A 179 23.92 2.07 -16.22
N PRO A 180 25.23 2.35 -16.36
CA PRO A 180 26.24 1.34 -16.70
C PRO A 180 26.30 0.24 -15.61
N VAL A 181 26.48 -1.02 -16.02
CA VAL A 181 26.48 -2.19 -15.13
C VAL A 181 27.43 -2.04 -13.93
N GLY A 182 28.58 -1.38 -14.11
CA GLY A 182 29.56 -1.13 -13.04
C GLY A 182 29.29 0.12 -12.18
N ARG A 183 28.18 0.85 -12.39
CA ARG A 183 27.88 2.15 -11.74
C ARG A 183 26.66 2.09 -10.83
N ARG A 184 26.26 0.91 -10.40
CA ARG A 184 25.11 0.76 -9.48
C ARG A 184 25.46 1.29 -8.09
N ALA A 185 24.75 2.33 -7.66
CA ALA A 185 24.92 2.91 -6.33
C ALA A 185 24.52 1.91 -5.25
N LYS A 186 25.28 1.86 -4.14
CA LYS A 186 24.94 1.06 -2.97
C LYS A 186 24.07 1.91 -2.04
N VAL A 187 22.86 1.45 -1.75
CA VAL A 187 21.88 2.16 -0.94
C VAL A 187 21.52 1.37 0.31
N LEU A 188 21.08 2.07 1.36
CA LEU A 188 20.59 1.49 2.60
C LEU A 188 19.25 2.15 2.95
N TRP A 189 18.29 1.34 3.39
CA TRP A 189 17.02 1.84 3.95
C TRP A 189 16.95 1.49 5.43
N THR A 190 16.74 2.50 6.28
CA THR A 190 16.57 2.35 7.72
C THR A 190 15.11 2.54 8.12
N TYR A 191 14.64 1.77 9.11
CA TYR A 191 13.28 1.79 9.60
C TYR A 191 13.10 2.63 10.89
N SER A 192 12.39 2.12 11.88
CA SER A 192 12.10 2.80 13.16
C SER A 192 13.33 3.07 14.03
N ARG A 193 14.43 2.35 13.79
CA ARG A 193 15.75 2.54 14.41
C ARG A 193 16.79 2.68 13.33
N GLN A 194 17.84 3.47 13.59
CA GLN A 194 18.91 3.74 12.63
C GLN A 194 19.66 2.48 12.17
N ASN A 195 19.68 1.45 13.00
CA ASN A 195 20.33 0.17 12.72
C ASN A 195 19.36 -0.97 12.35
N SER A 196 18.07 -0.69 12.25
CA SER A 196 17.06 -1.62 11.73
C SER A 196 16.88 -1.34 10.25
N VAL A 197 17.35 -2.26 9.40
CA VAL A 197 17.52 -2.00 7.96
C VAL A 197 16.73 -2.98 7.10
N ALA A 198 16.35 -2.53 5.90
CA ALA A 198 15.74 -3.39 4.88
C ALA A 198 16.77 -4.34 4.29
N ALA A 199 16.45 -5.63 4.30
CA ALA A 199 17.31 -6.69 3.76
C ALA A 199 16.71 -7.29 2.45
N ASP A 200 17.18 -8.44 1.98
CA ASP A 200 16.88 -8.95 0.64
C ASP A 200 15.39 -9.25 0.39
N ASP A 201 14.69 -9.80 1.40
CA ASP A 201 13.27 -10.21 1.27
C ASP A 201 12.30 -9.05 1.58
N SER A 202 12.64 -7.81 1.19
CA SER A 202 11.83 -6.62 1.47
C SER A 202 11.35 -5.91 0.21
N LEU A 203 10.21 -5.23 0.32
CA LEU A 203 9.73 -4.32 -0.72
C LEU A 203 10.78 -3.24 -1.08
N SER A 204 11.52 -2.73 -0.09
CA SER A 204 12.59 -1.75 -0.32
C SER A 204 13.69 -2.31 -1.21
N ASN A 205 14.04 -3.60 -1.08
CA ASN A 205 15.02 -4.23 -1.95
C ASN A 205 14.51 -4.37 -3.39
N ASP A 206 13.23 -4.67 -3.58
CA ASP A 206 12.61 -4.71 -4.91
C ASP A 206 12.58 -3.32 -5.56
N VAL A 207 12.31 -2.27 -4.78
CA VAL A 207 12.44 -0.87 -5.19
C VAL A 207 13.88 -0.56 -5.64
N PHE A 208 14.89 -0.97 -4.86
CA PHE A 208 16.29 -0.73 -5.22
C PHE A 208 16.69 -1.43 -6.52
N ARG A 209 16.21 -2.65 -6.72
CA ARG A 209 16.40 -3.37 -8.01
C ARG A 209 15.77 -2.60 -9.17
N MET A 210 14.55 -2.07 -8.99
CA MET A 210 13.85 -1.29 -10.03
C MET A 210 14.62 -0.03 -10.42
N ILE A 211 15.17 0.70 -9.45
CA ILE A 211 15.96 1.91 -9.73
C ILE A 211 17.40 1.62 -10.15
N GLY A 212 17.79 0.34 -10.28
CA GLY A 212 19.15 -0.06 -10.69
C GLY A 212 20.21 0.14 -9.58
N ALA A 213 19.82 0.19 -8.32
CA ALA A 213 20.72 0.27 -7.18
C ALA A 213 20.95 -1.10 -6.53
N GLY A 214 22.01 -1.23 -5.75
CA GLY A 214 22.30 -2.38 -4.89
C GLY A 214 21.90 -2.08 -3.45
N ASN A 215 21.23 -3.03 -2.80
CA ASN A 215 20.96 -2.95 -1.36
C ASN A 215 22.24 -3.28 -0.57
N ALA A 216 22.65 -2.41 0.35
CA ALA A 216 23.82 -2.66 1.21
C ALA A 216 23.65 -3.92 2.09
N ALA A 217 22.41 -4.25 2.47
CA ALA A 217 22.05 -5.46 3.22
C ALA A 217 21.49 -6.59 2.33
N GLY A 218 21.74 -6.57 1.01
CA GLY A 218 21.16 -7.50 0.04
C GLY A 218 21.59 -8.95 0.18
N ASP A 219 22.67 -9.24 0.92
CA ASP A 219 23.11 -10.61 1.19
C ASP A 219 22.37 -11.26 2.38
N VAL A 220 21.58 -10.49 3.14
CA VAL A 220 20.85 -10.98 4.31
C VAL A 220 19.46 -11.43 3.88
N LYS A 221 19.17 -12.73 3.97
CA LYS A 221 17.90 -13.36 3.58
C LYS A 221 16.83 -13.19 4.67
N GLN A 222 16.41 -11.95 4.87
CA GLN A 222 15.37 -11.53 5.81
C GLN A 222 14.64 -10.32 5.23
N ARG A 223 13.46 -10.00 5.78
CA ARG A 223 12.76 -8.77 5.43
C ARG A 223 13.44 -7.54 6.05
N THR A 224 13.76 -7.65 7.33
CA THR A 224 14.37 -6.59 8.12
C THR A 224 15.38 -7.22 9.07
N VAL A 225 16.51 -6.57 9.28
CA VAL A 225 17.55 -7.03 10.20
C VAL A 225 18.08 -5.87 11.03
N ASP A 226 18.37 -6.14 12.30
CA ASP A 226 19.09 -5.21 13.17
C ASP A 226 20.58 -5.53 13.08
N VAL A 227 21.38 -4.54 12.76
CA VAL A 227 22.81 -4.70 12.53
C VAL A 227 23.66 -3.80 13.43
N SER A 228 24.93 -4.14 13.61
CA SER A 228 25.87 -3.26 14.30
C SER A 228 26.30 -2.07 13.42
N MET A 229 26.78 -1.00 14.04
CA MET A 229 27.39 0.12 13.29
C MET A 229 28.64 -0.31 12.51
N GLU A 230 29.41 -1.28 13.02
CA GLU A 230 30.53 -1.86 12.29
C GLU A 230 30.10 -2.50 10.98
N THR A 231 28.98 -3.23 10.98
CA THR A 231 28.38 -3.81 9.77
C THR A 231 28.01 -2.72 8.76
N ILE A 232 27.37 -1.63 9.20
CA ILE A 232 26.99 -0.51 8.32
C ILE A 232 28.24 0.18 7.75
N LEU A 233 29.28 0.37 8.57
CA LEU A 233 30.55 0.94 8.13
C LEU A 233 31.25 0.04 7.10
N ASN A 234 31.21 -1.28 7.27
CA ASN A 234 31.76 -2.23 6.31
C ASN A 234 30.96 -2.26 5.00
N TRP A 235 29.65 -2.16 5.04
CA TRP A 235 28.82 -2.01 3.85
C TRP A 235 29.07 -0.70 3.12
N ASN A 236 29.31 0.37 3.87
CA ASN A 236 29.65 1.70 3.40
C ASN A 236 28.69 2.23 2.29
N PRO A 237 27.38 2.35 2.53
CA PRO A 237 26.42 2.78 1.53
C PRO A 237 26.71 4.20 1.02
N GLU A 238 26.42 4.45 -0.26
CA GLU A 238 26.57 5.75 -0.91
C GLU A 238 25.39 6.68 -0.64
N THR A 239 24.21 6.09 -0.37
CA THR A 239 23.00 6.83 -0.02
C THR A 239 22.26 6.06 1.08
N VAL A 240 21.73 6.79 2.06
CA VAL A 240 20.88 6.24 3.11
C VAL A 240 19.50 6.88 3.02
N PHE A 241 18.48 6.05 3.01
CA PHE A 241 17.09 6.48 3.12
C PHE A 241 16.55 6.11 4.50
N VAL A 242 15.94 7.09 5.15
CA VAL A 242 15.24 6.92 6.42
C VAL A 242 13.73 6.77 6.13
N TRP A 243 13.11 5.76 6.69
CA TRP A 243 11.67 5.56 6.56
C TRP A 243 10.88 6.81 7.00
N GLY A 244 9.90 7.23 6.19
CA GLY A 244 9.15 8.46 6.42
C GLY A 244 8.47 8.55 7.79
N SER A 245 8.00 7.42 8.33
CA SER A 245 7.37 7.35 9.66
C SER A 245 8.35 7.11 10.82
N ALA A 246 9.66 7.08 10.56
CA ALA A 246 10.65 7.02 11.64
C ALA A 246 10.57 8.27 12.52
N THR A 247 10.79 8.10 13.82
CA THR A 247 10.74 9.21 14.80
C THR A 247 11.99 10.09 14.78
N TYR A 248 13.04 9.66 14.09
CA TYR A 248 14.29 10.41 13.91
C TYR A 248 14.35 11.01 12.48
N ALA A 249 15.16 12.06 12.34
CA ALA A 249 15.37 12.77 11.08
C ALA A 249 16.63 12.27 10.33
N ALA A 250 16.81 12.72 9.09
CA ALA A 250 18.05 12.49 8.35
C ALA A 250 19.25 13.15 9.04
N GLU A 251 19.03 14.32 9.64
CA GLU A 251 20.03 15.10 10.40
C GLU A 251 20.58 14.35 11.62
N ASP A 252 19.78 13.49 12.25
CA ASP A 252 20.22 12.66 13.38
C ASP A 252 21.31 11.66 12.95
N ILE A 253 21.23 11.15 11.72
CA ILE A 253 22.26 10.32 11.11
C ILE A 253 23.43 11.19 10.64
N LEU A 254 23.17 12.29 9.94
CA LEU A 254 24.21 13.17 9.39
C LEU A 254 25.11 13.78 10.45
N ASN A 255 24.58 14.03 11.66
CA ASN A 255 25.32 14.62 12.77
C ASN A 255 25.87 13.57 13.77
N SER A 256 25.59 12.27 13.53
CA SER A 256 26.03 11.21 14.42
C SER A 256 27.52 10.89 14.28
N VAL A 257 28.23 10.92 15.40
CA VAL A 257 29.66 10.52 15.46
C VAL A 257 29.84 9.06 14.99
N GLN A 258 28.89 8.19 15.28
CA GLN A 258 28.96 6.78 14.91
C GLN A 258 28.88 6.57 13.39
N TRP A 259 28.13 7.44 12.68
CA TRP A 259 27.91 7.35 11.25
C TRP A 259 28.94 8.11 10.40
N ARG A 260 29.80 8.94 11.00
CA ARG A 260 30.73 9.84 10.27
C ARG A 260 31.64 9.12 9.26
N GLY A 261 31.93 7.82 9.48
CA GLY A 261 32.73 7.00 8.59
C GLY A 261 31.99 6.51 7.35
N VAL A 262 30.67 6.60 7.31
CA VAL A 262 29.83 6.13 6.18
C VAL A 262 29.89 7.11 5.03
N GLN A 263 30.06 6.62 3.79
CA GLN A 263 30.17 7.44 2.59
C GLN A 263 28.95 8.36 2.41
N ALA A 264 27.73 7.85 2.62
CA ALA A 264 26.50 8.64 2.54
C ALA A 264 26.53 9.87 3.47
N VAL A 265 27.08 9.74 4.69
CA VAL A 265 27.18 10.84 5.65
C VAL A 265 28.23 11.85 5.22
N ARG A 266 29.44 11.38 4.81
CA ARG A 266 30.49 12.28 4.30
C ARG A 266 30.03 13.11 3.09
N ASN A 267 29.20 12.51 2.24
CA ASN A 267 28.68 13.16 1.03
C ASN A 267 27.31 13.82 1.23
N ARG A 268 26.80 13.88 2.48
CA ARG A 268 25.49 14.44 2.85
C ARG A 268 24.32 13.83 2.05
N ARG A 269 24.39 12.52 1.77
CA ARG A 269 23.39 11.75 1.01
C ARG A 269 22.55 10.87 1.93
N VAL A 270 22.00 11.48 2.96
CA VAL A 270 21.02 10.86 3.87
C VAL A 270 19.71 11.60 3.71
N PHE A 271 18.65 10.90 3.35
CA PHE A 271 17.35 11.48 3.02
C PHE A 271 16.24 10.80 3.80
N LYS A 272 15.33 11.57 4.38
CA LYS A 272 14.12 11.03 4.96
C LYS A 272 13.06 10.90 3.87
N ALA A 273 12.49 9.71 3.72
CA ALA A 273 11.46 9.46 2.73
C ALA A 273 10.15 10.20 3.08
N PRO A 274 9.30 10.47 2.10
CA PRO A 274 7.96 10.99 2.34
C PRO A 274 7.20 10.16 3.37
N VAL A 275 6.34 10.79 4.14
CA VAL A 275 5.51 10.15 5.18
C VAL A 275 4.40 9.23 4.61
N TRP A 276 4.25 9.20 3.31
CA TRP A 276 3.28 8.33 2.63
C TRP A 276 3.65 6.85 2.79
N SER A 277 2.65 6.00 2.79
CA SER A 277 2.90 4.57 2.91
C SER A 277 3.59 4.00 1.67
N THR A 278 4.68 3.27 1.87
CA THR A 278 5.30 2.46 0.81
C THR A 278 4.43 1.25 0.42
N TRP A 279 3.48 0.86 1.29
CA TRP A 279 2.49 -0.20 1.01
C TRP A 279 1.17 0.40 0.52
N SER A 280 1.23 1.24 -0.50
CA SER A 280 0.08 1.92 -1.09
C SER A 280 0.39 2.34 -2.53
N PRO A 281 -0.56 2.87 -3.30
CA PRO A 281 -0.28 3.46 -4.60
C PRO A 281 0.76 4.59 -4.56
N CYS A 282 0.95 5.26 -3.41
CA CYS A 282 2.01 6.26 -3.22
C CYS A 282 3.43 5.69 -3.35
N LEU A 283 3.59 4.36 -3.39
CA LEU A 283 4.87 3.72 -3.73
C LEU A 283 5.43 4.25 -5.06
N ALA A 284 4.59 4.55 -6.05
CA ALA A 284 5.05 5.01 -7.35
C ALA A 284 5.80 6.36 -7.29
N PRO A 285 5.24 7.46 -6.74
CA PRO A 285 5.99 8.70 -6.56
C PRO A 285 7.15 8.58 -5.57
N ILE A 286 7.06 7.70 -4.53
CA ILE A 286 8.20 7.42 -3.62
C ILE A 286 9.36 6.80 -4.39
N VAL A 287 9.12 5.83 -5.27
CA VAL A 287 10.16 5.18 -6.08
C VAL A 287 10.82 6.18 -7.02
N LEU A 288 10.06 7.06 -7.67
CA LEU A 288 10.60 8.12 -8.50
C LEU A 288 11.51 9.06 -7.70
N TRP A 289 11.08 9.47 -6.51
CA TRP A 289 11.87 10.31 -5.61
C TRP A 289 13.16 9.59 -5.17
N ILE A 290 13.10 8.32 -4.75
CA ILE A 290 14.28 7.52 -4.38
C ILE A 290 15.26 7.45 -5.56
N ALA A 291 14.76 7.20 -6.77
CA ALA A 291 15.58 7.12 -7.98
C ALA A 291 16.30 8.44 -8.28
N ALA A 292 15.58 9.56 -8.21
CA ALA A 292 16.13 10.89 -8.41
C ALA A 292 17.17 11.27 -7.33
N ARG A 293 16.95 10.86 -6.08
CA ARG A 293 17.93 11.05 -5.00
C ARG A 293 19.13 10.13 -5.13
N THR A 294 18.95 8.92 -5.67
CA THR A 294 20.06 7.99 -5.88
C THR A 294 20.94 8.42 -7.05
N TYR A 295 20.34 8.88 -8.15
CA TYR A 295 21.02 9.25 -9.40
C TYR A 295 20.63 10.64 -9.90
N PRO A 296 20.93 11.73 -9.16
CA PRO A 296 20.43 13.07 -9.49
C PRO A 296 20.82 13.51 -10.91
N GLU A 297 21.96 13.03 -11.41
CA GLU A 297 22.44 13.37 -12.76
C GLU A 297 21.53 12.84 -13.88
N LEU A 298 20.91 11.68 -13.65
CA LEU A 298 20.04 11.02 -14.62
C LEU A 298 18.63 11.62 -14.65
N TYR A 299 18.21 12.31 -13.57
CA TYR A 299 16.85 12.83 -13.41
C TYR A 299 16.76 14.36 -13.48
N ARG A 300 17.79 15.04 -14.03
CA ARG A 300 17.78 16.51 -14.17
C ARG A 300 16.64 17.06 -15.04
N ASP A 301 16.18 16.24 -15.97
CA ASP A 301 15.08 16.52 -16.89
C ASP A 301 13.70 16.13 -16.35
N VAL A 302 13.62 15.57 -15.13
CA VAL A 302 12.38 15.11 -14.50
C VAL A 302 12.01 16.04 -13.35
N ASP A 303 10.89 16.73 -13.49
CA ASP A 303 10.26 17.43 -12.37
C ASP A 303 9.49 16.41 -11.51
N VAL A 304 10.16 15.89 -10.48
CA VAL A 304 9.63 14.87 -9.56
C VAL A 304 8.36 15.36 -8.88
N HIS A 305 8.32 16.65 -8.49
CA HIS A 305 7.15 17.25 -7.84
C HIS A 305 5.95 17.27 -8.79
N ALA A 306 6.14 17.78 -10.02
CA ALA A 306 5.05 17.86 -11.00
C ALA A 306 4.50 16.48 -11.41
N VAL A 307 5.39 15.47 -11.55
CA VAL A 307 4.97 14.09 -11.83
C VAL A 307 4.17 13.54 -10.66
N SER A 308 4.60 13.78 -9.43
CA SER A 308 3.93 13.29 -8.22
C SER A 308 2.59 14.00 -8.00
N ASP A 309 2.50 15.33 -8.18
CA ASP A 309 1.24 16.06 -8.08
C ASP A 309 0.21 15.57 -9.12
N ARG A 310 0.66 15.33 -10.36
CA ARG A 310 -0.19 14.72 -11.41
C ARG A 310 -0.69 13.34 -10.99
N PHE A 311 0.19 12.50 -10.44
CA PHE A 311 -0.19 11.18 -9.92
C PHE A 311 -1.28 11.28 -8.85
N PHE A 312 -1.13 12.20 -7.88
CA PHE A 312 -2.13 12.41 -6.83
C PHE A 312 -3.49 12.86 -7.40
N ARG A 313 -3.49 13.80 -8.35
CA ARG A 313 -4.71 14.25 -9.03
C ARG A 313 -5.39 13.11 -9.79
N ASP A 314 -4.62 12.29 -10.49
CA ASP A 314 -5.15 11.22 -11.33
C ASP A 314 -5.67 10.03 -10.51
N VAL A 315 -5.02 9.69 -9.38
CA VAL A 315 -5.35 8.53 -8.55
C VAL A 315 -6.33 8.88 -7.43
N TYR A 316 -6.12 10.03 -6.78
CA TYR A 316 -6.85 10.41 -5.58
C TYR A 316 -7.83 11.58 -5.78
N GLY A 317 -7.76 12.26 -6.93
CA GLY A 317 -8.61 13.41 -7.25
C GLY A 317 -8.25 14.68 -6.49
N ILE A 318 -7.10 14.75 -5.85
CA ILE A 318 -6.63 15.87 -5.04
C ILE A 318 -5.20 16.28 -5.43
N PRO A 319 -4.77 17.51 -5.15
CA PRO A 319 -3.35 17.87 -5.22
C PRO A 319 -2.49 16.98 -4.32
N MET A 320 -1.20 16.92 -4.62
CA MET A 320 -0.26 16.19 -3.78
C MET A 320 -0.31 16.72 -2.34
N VAL A 321 -0.61 15.82 -1.40
CA VAL A 321 -0.52 16.14 0.03
C VAL A 321 0.93 16.29 0.46
N SER A 322 1.18 17.07 1.51
CA SER A 322 2.54 17.30 2.00
C SER A 322 3.31 15.99 2.17
N PRO A 323 4.48 15.85 1.55
CA PRO A 323 5.34 14.67 1.71
C PRO A 323 5.98 14.57 3.11
N GLY A 324 5.88 15.62 3.94
CA GLY A 324 6.51 15.68 5.25
C GLY A 324 8.03 15.82 5.19
N VAL A 325 8.59 16.14 4.02
CA VAL A 325 10.02 16.40 3.77
C VAL A 325 10.18 17.64 2.91
N ASN A 326 11.25 18.39 3.14
CA ASN A 326 11.45 19.69 2.49
C ASN A 326 12.05 19.59 1.07
N ASP A 327 12.59 18.44 0.72
CA ASP A 327 13.39 18.21 -0.49
C ASP A 327 12.71 17.22 -1.48
N PHE A 328 11.39 17.15 -1.42
CA PHE A 328 10.63 16.30 -2.33
C PHE A 328 10.56 16.88 -3.74
#